data_a7cc7156722e13f951125870b2e0844a
#
_entry.id   a7cc7156722e13f951125870b2e0844a
#
_cell.length_a   1.000
_cell.length_b   1.000
_cell.length_c   1.000
_cell.angle_alpha   90.00
_cell.angle_beta   90.00
_cell.angle_gamma   90.00
#
_symmetry.space_group_name_H-M   'P 1'
#
loop_
_entity.id
_entity.type
_entity.pdbx_description
1 polymer ?
#
loop_
_entity_poly.entity_id
_entity_poly.type
_entity_poly.pdbx_seq_one_letter_code
_entity_poly.pdbx_strand_id
1 'polypeptide(L)'
;MDHPIPHFHEELAALKERLLVMGGLAEERVRLSVKALVEVDPQLVDDVLTGDRPLNELHIEIDDRCLKLLALHQPMATDLRAIVAAVKINTDLERVGDLAVNIAEAARRYSTHPPVKKLIDIPRMATTAQHMLRDALDAFVRRDVHLAQQVLTADDILDGLKTQVFRELLTYMLQDPATVEPALDLILISRQIGRASCRERV
;
A
#
# COMPACT_ATOMS: atom_id res chain seq x y z
N MET A 1 3.75 16.76 -41.29
CA MET A 1 3.48 17.33 -39.96
C MET A 1 4.12 16.36 -38.96
N ASP A 2 5.38 16.64 -38.60
CA ASP A 2 6.09 15.82 -37.62
C ASP A 2 5.47 16.06 -36.25
N HIS A 3 4.83 15.03 -35.71
CA HIS A 3 4.40 15.04 -34.32
C HIS A 3 5.63 14.95 -33.41
N PRO A 4 5.69 15.71 -32.32
CA PRO A 4 6.79 15.67 -31.35
C PRO A 4 6.70 14.38 -30.49
N ILE A 5 6.95 13.22 -31.12
CA ILE A 5 7.00 11.92 -30.49
C ILE A 5 8.04 11.86 -29.32
N PRO A 6 9.21 12.54 -29.39
CA PRO A 6 10.16 12.52 -28.28
C PRO A 6 9.58 13.06 -26.97
N HIS A 7 8.85 14.13 -27.00
CA HIS A 7 8.33 14.80 -25.79
C HIS A 7 7.26 13.98 -25.07
N PHE A 8 6.38 13.26 -25.79
CA PHE A 8 5.41 12.36 -25.19
C PHE A 8 6.04 11.21 -24.40
N HIS A 9 7.07 10.58 -24.96
CA HIS A 9 7.75 9.47 -24.28
C HIS A 9 8.52 9.94 -23.03
N GLU A 10 9.10 11.13 -23.05
CA GLU A 10 9.74 11.75 -21.91
C GLU A 10 8.72 12.04 -20.79
N GLU A 11 7.58 12.61 -21.13
CA GLU A 11 6.50 12.88 -20.18
C GLU A 11 5.90 11.59 -19.60
N LEU A 12 5.75 10.54 -20.42
CA LEU A 12 5.29 9.22 -19.95
C LEU A 12 6.32 8.56 -19.03
N ALA A 13 7.61 8.71 -19.31
CA ALA A 13 8.67 8.23 -18.42
C ALA A 13 8.66 9.00 -17.09
N ALA A 14 8.52 10.33 -17.13
CA ALA A 14 8.40 11.15 -15.93
C ALA A 14 7.16 10.79 -15.10
N LEU A 15 6.01 10.48 -15.72
CA LEU A 15 4.82 9.99 -15.03
C LEU A 15 5.11 8.70 -14.26
N LYS A 16 5.81 7.74 -14.88
CA LYS A 16 6.20 6.47 -14.23
C LYS A 16 7.13 6.68 -13.05
N GLU A 17 8.09 7.61 -13.16
CA GLU A 17 8.98 7.97 -12.04
C GLU A 17 8.19 8.56 -10.86
N ARG A 18 7.18 9.40 -11.14
CA ARG A 18 6.32 9.95 -10.07
C ARG A 18 5.52 8.86 -9.35
N LEU A 19 5.02 7.86 -10.08
CA LEU A 19 4.36 6.70 -9.47
C LEU A 19 5.31 5.89 -8.56
N LEU A 20 6.57 5.69 -8.98
CA LEU A 20 7.56 5.02 -8.13
C LEU A 20 7.87 5.82 -6.85
N VAL A 21 7.97 7.15 -6.95
CA VAL A 21 8.15 8.03 -5.77
C VAL A 21 6.95 7.92 -4.83
N MET A 22 5.73 7.96 -5.36
CA MET A 22 4.50 7.80 -4.58
C MET A 22 4.41 6.43 -3.92
N GLY A 23 4.81 5.37 -4.64
CA GLY A 23 4.90 4.02 -4.10
C GLY A 23 5.86 3.92 -2.91
N GLY A 24 7.04 4.54 -3.02
CA GLY A 24 8.01 4.60 -1.91
C GLY A 24 7.45 5.31 -0.67
N LEU A 25 6.68 6.40 -0.85
CA LEU A 25 6.00 7.07 0.26
C LEU A 25 4.91 6.18 0.89
N ALA A 26 4.10 5.51 0.08
CA ALA A 26 3.06 4.60 0.56
C ALA A 26 3.67 3.41 1.35
N GLU A 27 4.74 2.80 0.82
CA GLU A 27 5.52 1.76 1.54
C GLU A 27 6.00 2.24 2.91
N GLU A 28 6.62 3.42 2.95
CA GLU A 28 7.18 3.98 4.17
C GLU A 28 6.10 4.24 5.21
N ARG A 29 4.92 4.72 4.80
CA ARG A 29 3.79 4.92 5.70
C ARG A 29 3.29 3.62 6.32
N VAL A 30 3.17 2.54 5.53
CA VAL A 30 2.83 1.21 6.05
C VAL A 30 3.92 0.72 7.01
N ARG A 31 5.19 0.91 6.68
CA ARG A 31 6.31 0.55 7.55
C ARG A 31 6.26 1.26 8.90
N LEU A 32 6.05 2.58 8.88
CA LEU A 32 5.97 3.40 10.11
C LEU A 32 4.76 3.04 10.96
N SER A 33 3.59 2.80 10.37
CA SER A 33 2.37 2.43 11.10
C SER A 33 2.52 1.08 11.82
N VAL A 34 3.16 0.08 11.18
CA VAL A 34 3.42 -1.20 11.83
C VAL A 34 4.57 -1.11 12.84
N LYS A 35 5.57 -0.26 12.59
CA LYS A 35 6.62 0.02 13.57
C LYS A 35 6.04 0.66 14.83
N ALA A 36 5.13 1.63 14.70
CA ALA A 36 4.42 2.25 15.81
C ALA A 36 3.67 1.23 16.69
N LEU A 37 3.05 0.22 16.05
CA LEU A 37 2.39 -0.88 16.76
C LEU A 37 3.40 -1.74 17.56
N VAL A 38 4.54 -2.10 16.94
CA VAL A 38 5.51 -3.03 17.54
C VAL A 38 6.29 -2.37 18.68
N GLU A 39 6.68 -1.11 18.50
CA GLU A 39 7.46 -0.34 19.48
C GLU A 39 6.58 0.36 20.52
N VAL A 40 5.25 0.34 20.32
CA VAL A 40 4.27 1.05 21.18
C VAL A 40 4.64 2.53 21.31
N ASP A 41 4.99 3.16 20.17
CA ASP A 41 5.51 4.52 20.11
C ASP A 41 4.42 5.51 19.65
N PRO A 42 3.88 6.36 20.55
CA PRO A 42 2.86 7.36 20.22
C PRO A 42 3.35 8.41 19.22
N GLN A 43 4.65 8.75 19.22
CA GLN A 43 5.20 9.74 18.30
C GLN A 43 5.16 9.23 16.86
N LEU A 44 5.50 7.96 16.65
CA LEU A 44 5.38 7.32 15.32
C LEU A 44 3.92 7.26 14.85
N VAL A 45 2.96 7.06 15.76
CA VAL A 45 1.53 7.15 15.42
C VAL A 45 1.19 8.55 14.93
N ASP A 46 1.56 9.59 15.65
CA ASP A 46 1.27 10.99 15.27
C ASP A 46 1.97 11.37 13.97
N ASP A 47 3.20 10.91 13.73
CA ASP A 47 3.93 11.13 12.48
C ASP A 47 3.19 10.50 11.27
N VAL A 48 2.61 9.32 11.44
CA VAL A 48 1.80 8.69 10.38
C VAL A 48 0.50 9.47 10.18
N LEU A 49 -0.20 9.87 11.24
CA LEU A 49 -1.49 10.57 11.14
C LEU A 49 -1.38 11.96 10.51
N THR A 50 -0.26 12.66 10.74
CA THR A 50 -0.04 14.02 10.21
C THR A 50 0.74 14.07 8.90
N GLY A 51 1.43 12.98 8.54
CA GLY A 51 2.35 12.90 7.39
C GLY A 51 1.70 12.59 6.04
N ASP A 52 0.39 12.77 5.88
CA ASP A 52 -0.33 12.37 4.66
C ASP A 52 -0.18 13.34 3.48
N ARG A 53 0.16 14.58 3.78
CA ARG A 53 0.21 15.67 2.79
C ARG A 53 1.09 15.39 1.56
N PRO A 54 2.33 14.86 1.66
CA PRO A 54 3.16 14.61 0.47
C PRO A 54 2.57 13.58 -0.48
N LEU A 55 1.88 12.55 0.05
CA LEU A 55 1.21 11.52 -0.75
C LEU A 55 0.03 12.12 -1.52
N ASN A 56 -0.79 12.94 -0.86
CA ASN A 56 -1.95 13.61 -1.45
C ASN A 56 -1.54 14.64 -2.52
N GLU A 57 -0.47 15.39 -2.29
CA GLU A 57 0.09 16.32 -3.29
C GLU A 57 0.56 15.57 -4.54
N LEU A 58 1.24 14.42 -4.37
CA LEU A 58 1.63 13.57 -5.49
C LEU A 58 0.45 12.95 -6.21
N HIS A 59 -0.58 12.52 -5.50
CA HIS A 59 -1.81 11.98 -6.09
C HIS A 59 -2.42 12.99 -7.07
N ILE A 60 -2.58 14.24 -6.64
CA ILE A 60 -3.12 15.33 -7.49
C ILE A 60 -2.18 15.61 -8.67
N GLU A 61 -0.86 15.67 -8.45
CA GLU A 61 0.11 15.92 -9.52
C GLU A 61 0.06 14.83 -10.59
N ILE A 62 -0.01 13.55 -10.19
CA ILE A 62 -0.04 12.40 -11.11
C ILE A 62 -1.34 12.41 -11.92
N ASP A 63 -2.49 12.69 -11.31
CA ASP A 63 -3.76 12.82 -12.01
C ASP A 63 -3.72 13.93 -13.08
N ASP A 64 -3.22 15.12 -12.73
CA ASP A 64 -3.08 16.23 -13.66
C ASP A 64 -2.14 15.86 -14.85
N ARG A 65 -1.03 15.17 -14.58
CA ARG A 65 -0.13 14.68 -15.64
C ARG A 65 -0.81 13.66 -16.56
N CYS A 66 -1.58 12.72 -16.01
CA CYS A 66 -2.33 11.74 -16.79
C CYS A 66 -3.35 12.43 -17.72
N LEU A 67 -4.11 13.41 -17.20
CA LEU A 67 -5.08 14.18 -17.97
C LEU A 67 -4.41 14.99 -19.09
N LYS A 68 -3.28 15.65 -18.81
CA LYS A 68 -2.50 16.39 -19.81
C LYS A 68 -1.99 15.49 -20.92
N LEU A 69 -1.43 14.32 -20.59
CA LEU A 69 -0.96 13.34 -21.57
C LEU A 69 -2.10 12.88 -22.51
N LEU A 70 -3.29 12.61 -21.95
CA LEU A 70 -4.46 12.23 -22.75
C LEU A 70 -4.95 13.35 -23.64
N ALA A 71 -5.05 14.58 -23.12
CA ALA A 71 -5.61 15.72 -23.84
C ALA A 71 -4.71 16.23 -24.97
N LEU A 72 -3.39 16.27 -24.73
CA LEU A 72 -2.45 16.91 -25.65
C LEU A 72 -1.94 15.97 -26.74
N HIS A 73 -1.77 14.68 -26.42
CA HIS A 73 -1.09 13.74 -27.32
C HIS A 73 -1.98 12.71 -27.98
N GLN A 74 -3.25 12.55 -27.52
CA GLN A 74 -4.20 11.55 -28.06
C GLN A 74 -3.57 10.18 -28.23
N PRO A 75 -3.00 9.58 -27.16
CA PRO A 75 -2.22 8.35 -27.24
C PRO A 75 -3.06 7.17 -27.75
N MET A 76 -2.41 6.25 -28.47
CA MET A 76 -3.07 5.11 -29.08
C MET A 76 -2.72 3.81 -28.38
N ALA A 77 -3.65 2.86 -28.40
CA ALA A 77 -3.45 1.45 -28.02
C ALA A 77 -2.64 1.26 -26.72
N THR A 78 -1.37 0.89 -26.81
CA THR A 78 -0.51 0.52 -25.68
C THR A 78 -0.25 1.69 -24.72
N ASP A 79 -0.06 2.89 -25.25
CA ASP A 79 0.25 4.07 -24.43
C ASP A 79 -0.99 4.58 -23.72
N LEU A 80 -2.15 4.54 -24.38
CA LEU A 80 -3.43 4.81 -23.73
C LEU A 80 -3.66 3.85 -22.55
N ARG A 81 -3.43 2.54 -22.74
CA ARG A 81 -3.55 1.56 -21.66
C ARG A 81 -2.60 1.83 -20.50
N ALA A 82 -1.36 2.25 -20.79
CA ALA A 82 -0.38 2.57 -19.77
C ALA A 82 -0.83 3.78 -18.93
N ILE A 83 -1.39 4.84 -19.55
CA ILE A 83 -1.89 6.01 -18.82
C ILE A 83 -3.12 5.65 -17.98
N VAL A 84 -4.07 4.87 -18.53
CA VAL A 84 -5.24 4.40 -17.78
C VAL A 84 -4.85 3.53 -16.59
N ALA A 85 -3.84 2.66 -16.75
CA ALA A 85 -3.29 1.90 -15.65
C ALA A 85 -2.63 2.81 -14.61
N ALA A 86 -1.87 3.85 -15.04
CA ALA A 86 -1.27 4.83 -14.15
C ALA A 86 -2.30 5.55 -13.27
N VAL A 87 -3.46 5.94 -13.82
CA VAL A 87 -4.56 6.55 -13.05
C VAL A 87 -5.08 5.60 -11.98
N LYS A 88 -5.27 4.32 -12.30
CA LYS A 88 -5.72 3.31 -11.33
C LYS A 88 -4.68 3.09 -10.23
N ILE A 89 -3.41 2.92 -10.61
CA ILE A 89 -2.30 2.75 -9.67
C ILE A 89 -2.21 3.96 -8.74
N ASN A 90 -2.35 5.18 -9.26
CA ASN A 90 -2.35 6.41 -8.48
C ASN A 90 -3.42 6.39 -7.37
N THR A 91 -4.66 6.01 -7.73
CA THR A 91 -5.76 5.86 -6.77
C THR A 91 -5.49 4.75 -5.73
N ASP A 92 -4.90 3.64 -6.15
CA ASP A 92 -4.59 2.54 -5.23
C ASP A 92 -3.44 2.91 -4.26
N LEU A 93 -2.46 3.69 -4.70
CA LEU A 93 -1.37 4.18 -3.85
C LEU A 93 -1.87 5.18 -2.78
N GLU A 94 -2.78 6.09 -3.14
CA GLU A 94 -3.44 6.97 -2.18
C GLU A 94 -4.19 6.15 -1.13
N ARG A 95 -4.94 5.14 -1.55
CA ARG A 95 -5.62 4.23 -0.64
C ARG A 95 -4.67 3.46 0.28
N VAL A 96 -3.48 3.06 -0.18
CA VAL A 96 -2.46 2.45 0.69
C VAL A 96 -2.03 3.42 1.78
N GLY A 97 -1.92 4.71 1.48
CA GLY A 97 -1.71 5.78 2.48
C GLY A 97 -2.81 5.81 3.55
N ASP A 98 -4.08 5.78 3.14
CA ASP A 98 -5.23 5.73 4.04
C ASP A 98 -5.23 4.46 4.92
N LEU A 99 -4.85 3.31 4.35
CA LEU A 99 -4.72 2.07 5.10
C LEU A 99 -3.63 2.18 6.18
N ALA A 100 -2.52 2.86 5.92
CA ALA A 100 -1.49 3.12 6.91
C ALA A 100 -1.98 4.00 8.07
N VAL A 101 -2.83 5.01 7.78
CA VAL A 101 -3.51 5.82 8.81
C VAL A 101 -4.40 4.93 9.68
N ASN A 102 -5.23 4.07 9.06
CA ASN A 102 -6.10 3.16 9.81
C ASN A 102 -5.30 2.16 10.68
N ILE A 103 -4.12 1.70 10.21
CA ILE A 103 -3.22 0.86 11.00
C ILE A 103 -2.69 1.63 12.21
N ALA A 104 -2.25 2.89 12.03
CA ALA A 104 -1.73 3.72 13.11
C ALA A 104 -2.80 4.03 14.16
N GLU A 105 -4.04 4.31 13.75
CA GLU A 105 -5.16 4.50 14.67
C GLU A 105 -5.47 3.24 15.48
N ALA A 106 -5.48 2.07 14.85
CA ALA A 106 -5.67 0.80 15.53
C ALA A 106 -4.49 0.48 16.46
N ALA A 107 -3.25 0.79 16.08
CA ALA A 107 -2.08 0.66 16.92
C ALA A 107 -2.16 1.54 18.17
N ARG A 108 -2.68 2.77 18.04
CA ARG A 108 -2.92 3.67 19.18
C ARG A 108 -3.94 3.08 20.17
N ARG A 109 -5.06 2.52 19.67
CA ARG A 109 -6.03 1.85 20.56
C ARG A 109 -5.42 0.62 21.21
N TYR A 110 -4.74 -0.22 20.45
CA TYR A 110 -4.06 -1.42 20.96
C TYR A 110 -3.08 -1.08 22.10
N SER A 111 -2.35 0.03 22.02
CA SER A 111 -1.36 0.45 23.01
C SER A 111 -1.95 0.77 24.39
N THR A 112 -3.26 0.98 24.50
CA THR A 112 -3.94 1.22 25.78
C THR A 112 -4.23 -0.07 26.56
N HIS A 113 -3.98 -1.23 25.97
CA HIS A 113 -4.23 -2.55 26.56
C HIS A 113 -2.93 -3.33 26.80
N PRO A 114 -2.95 -4.30 27.73
CA PRO A 114 -1.86 -5.25 27.86
C PRO A 114 -1.64 -6.04 26.53
N PRO A 115 -0.40 -6.38 26.17
CA PRO A 115 -0.12 -7.13 24.97
C PRO A 115 -0.80 -8.51 24.98
N VAL A 116 -1.56 -8.85 23.93
CA VAL A 116 -2.23 -10.16 23.78
C VAL A 116 -1.21 -11.26 23.53
N LYS A 117 -0.22 -10.98 22.69
CA LYS A 117 0.82 -11.92 22.25
C LYS A 117 2.03 -11.18 21.71
N LYS A 118 3.14 -11.91 21.50
CA LYS A 118 4.28 -11.38 20.76
C LYS A 118 3.90 -11.17 19.28
N LEU A 119 4.11 -9.98 18.77
CA LEU A 119 3.78 -9.62 17.39
C LEU A 119 4.90 -10.09 16.44
N ILE A 120 4.75 -11.26 15.83
CA ILE A 120 5.70 -11.82 14.85
C ILE A 120 5.08 -11.77 13.45
N ASP A 121 3.84 -12.18 13.30
CA ASP A 121 3.20 -12.36 12.00
C ASP A 121 2.81 -11.02 11.36
N ILE A 122 2.35 -10.03 12.14
CA ILE A 122 1.95 -8.72 11.63
C ILE A 122 3.13 -7.97 10.98
N PRO A 123 4.33 -7.87 11.58
CA PRO A 123 5.50 -7.32 10.90
C PRO A 123 5.88 -8.10 9.63
N ARG A 124 5.80 -9.43 9.66
CA ARG A 124 6.05 -10.27 8.48
C ARG A 124 5.05 -9.98 7.35
N MET A 125 3.76 -9.87 7.68
CA MET A 125 2.73 -9.48 6.71
C MET A 125 3.03 -8.10 6.10
N ALA A 126 3.42 -7.12 6.92
CA ALA A 126 3.77 -5.78 6.44
C ALA A 126 4.96 -5.79 5.47
N THR A 127 6.02 -6.53 5.80
CA THR A 127 7.18 -6.69 4.93
C THR A 127 6.79 -7.34 3.59
N THR A 128 5.96 -8.38 3.63
CA THR A 128 5.47 -9.04 2.43
C THR A 128 4.63 -8.08 1.56
N ALA A 129 3.70 -7.33 2.16
CA ALA A 129 2.87 -6.36 1.43
C ALA A 129 3.72 -5.23 0.80
N GLN A 130 4.76 -4.74 1.50
CA GLN A 130 5.70 -3.75 0.95
C GLN A 130 6.46 -4.28 -0.26
N HIS A 131 6.99 -5.50 -0.19
CA HIS A 131 7.67 -6.12 -1.33
C HIS A 131 6.71 -6.29 -2.51
N MET A 132 5.48 -6.75 -2.26
CA MET A 132 4.47 -6.89 -3.31
C MET A 132 4.14 -5.57 -3.98
N LEU A 133 4.00 -4.48 -3.21
CA LEU A 133 3.74 -3.14 -3.75
C LEU A 133 4.88 -2.66 -4.64
N ARG A 134 6.13 -2.80 -4.18
CA ARG A 134 7.33 -2.45 -4.95
C ARG A 134 7.43 -3.25 -6.24
N ASP A 135 7.29 -4.58 -6.14
CA ASP A 135 7.40 -5.49 -7.28
C ASP A 135 6.29 -5.25 -8.30
N ALA A 136 5.06 -4.91 -7.86
CA ALA A 136 3.96 -4.55 -8.75
C ALA A 136 4.24 -3.26 -9.53
N LEU A 137 4.78 -2.22 -8.87
CA LEU A 137 5.18 -0.97 -9.53
C LEU A 137 6.33 -1.19 -10.50
N ASP A 138 7.34 -1.96 -10.11
CA ASP A 138 8.46 -2.32 -10.97
C ASP A 138 8.00 -3.12 -12.20
N ALA A 139 7.09 -4.09 -12.01
CA ALA A 139 6.49 -4.85 -13.10
C ALA A 139 5.74 -3.95 -14.09
N PHE A 140 4.97 -2.98 -13.60
CA PHE A 140 4.27 -1.99 -14.44
C PHE A 140 5.26 -1.13 -15.23
N VAL A 141 6.28 -0.55 -14.56
CA VAL A 141 7.24 0.37 -15.19
C VAL A 141 8.05 -0.35 -16.26
N ARG A 142 8.53 -1.58 -15.97
CA ARG A 142 9.37 -2.40 -16.85
C ARG A 142 8.58 -3.25 -17.83
N ARG A 143 7.25 -3.31 -17.69
CA ARG A 143 6.37 -4.23 -18.45
C ARG A 143 6.75 -5.71 -18.25
N ASP A 144 7.15 -6.06 -17.03
CA ASP A 144 7.61 -7.40 -16.66
C ASP A 144 6.44 -8.28 -16.20
N VAL A 145 5.92 -9.09 -17.11
CA VAL A 145 4.80 -10.01 -16.84
C VAL A 145 5.20 -11.10 -15.83
N HIS A 146 6.47 -11.53 -15.85
CA HIS A 146 6.93 -12.57 -14.93
C HIS A 146 6.96 -12.05 -13.49
N LEU A 147 7.46 -10.83 -13.28
CA LEU A 147 7.43 -10.18 -11.97
C LEU A 147 5.99 -9.96 -11.47
N ALA A 148 5.07 -9.55 -12.38
CA ALA A 148 3.65 -9.42 -12.04
C ALA A 148 3.04 -10.76 -11.57
N GLN A 149 3.38 -11.89 -12.20
CA GLN A 149 2.94 -13.21 -11.76
C GLN A 149 3.50 -13.61 -10.38
N GLN A 150 4.74 -13.22 -10.07
CA GLN A 150 5.31 -13.46 -8.74
C GLN A 150 4.56 -12.70 -7.64
N VAL A 151 4.12 -11.46 -7.91
CA VAL A 151 3.29 -10.68 -6.98
C VAL A 151 1.98 -11.41 -6.68
N LEU A 152 1.31 -11.97 -7.69
CA LEU A 152 0.08 -12.73 -7.49
C LEU A 152 0.31 -13.98 -6.61
N THR A 153 1.45 -14.64 -6.76
CA THR A 153 1.81 -15.80 -5.91
C THR A 153 2.12 -15.39 -4.47
N ALA A 154 2.78 -14.24 -4.28
CA ALA A 154 3.08 -13.71 -2.95
C ALA A 154 1.81 -13.35 -2.15
N ASP A 155 0.75 -12.97 -2.84
CA ASP A 155 -0.53 -12.66 -2.23
C ASP A 155 -1.19 -13.87 -1.55
N ASP A 156 -1.07 -15.06 -2.11
CA ASP A 156 -1.58 -16.30 -1.49
C ASP A 156 -0.88 -16.56 -0.14
N ILE A 157 0.40 -16.19 -0.01
CA ILE A 157 1.17 -16.28 1.24
C ILE A 157 0.64 -15.27 2.26
N LEU A 158 0.38 -14.03 1.83
CA LEU A 158 -0.14 -12.97 2.68
C LEU A 158 -1.56 -13.30 3.19
N ASP A 159 -2.42 -13.84 2.34
CA ASP A 159 -3.76 -14.30 2.70
C ASP A 159 -3.72 -15.48 3.70
N GLY A 160 -2.76 -16.38 3.53
CA GLY A 160 -2.48 -17.45 4.49
C GLY A 160 -2.11 -16.91 5.87
N LEU A 161 -1.19 -15.94 5.93
CA LEU A 161 -0.79 -15.27 7.18
C LEU A 161 -1.96 -14.52 7.83
N LYS A 162 -2.75 -13.80 7.07
CA LYS A 162 -3.95 -13.11 7.56
C LYS A 162 -4.95 -14.08 8.23
N THR A 163 -5.18 -15.23 7.58
CA THR A 163 -6.05 -16.27 8.11
C THR A 163 -5.48 -16.90 9.38
N GLN A 164 -4.17 -17.12 9.43
CA GLN A 164 -3.47 -17.63 10.62
C GLN A 164 -3.60 -16.66 11.80
N VAL A 165 -3.31 -15.37 11.60
CA VAL A 165 -3.45 -14.32 12.62
C VAL A 165 -4.87 -14.28 13.17
N PHE A 166 -5.88 -14.34 12.29
CA PHE A 166 -7.28 -14.34 12.71
C PHE A 166 -7.61 -15.53 13.62
N ARG A 167 -7.23 -16.76 13.22
CA ARG A 167 -7.51 -17.98 14.00
C ARG A 167 -6.81 -17.98 15.35
N GLU A 168 -5.57 -17.52 15.37
CA GLU A 168 -4.78 -17.43 16.59
C GLU A 168 -5.39 -16.43 17.58
N LEU A 169 -5.74 -15.22 17.12
CA LEU A 169 -6.35 -14.20 17.96
C LEU A 169 -7.73 -14.64 18.47
N LEU A 170 -8.52 -15.36 17.66
CA LEU A 170 -9.79 -15.93 18.11
C LEU A 170 -9.56 -16.92 19.27
N THR A 171 -8.47 -17.68 19.27
CA THR A 171 -8.14 -18.60 20.37
C THR A 171 -7.85 -17.83 21.67
N TYR A 172 -7.13 -16.71 21.61
CA TYR A 172 -6.91 -15.85 22.78
C TYR A 172 -8.21 -15.25 23.32
N MET A 173 -9.09 -14.76 22.45
CA MET A 173 -10.39 -14.23 22.85
C MET A 173 -11.27 -15.26 23.58
N LEU A 174 -11.22 -16.54 23.15
CA LEU A 174 -11.96 -17.62 23.79
C LEU A 174 -11.38 -18.03 25.13
N GLN A 175 -10.08 -17.87 25.34
CA GLN A 175 -9.38 -18.21 26.58
C GLN A 175 -9.53 -17.12 27.64
N ASP A 176 -9.48 -15.85 27.24
CA ASP A 176 -9.55 -14.70 28.12
C ASP A 176 -10.38 -13.56 27.51
N PRO A 177 -11.59 -13.30 28.02
CA PRO A 177 -12.44 -12.20 27.53
C PRO A 177 -11.79 -10.80 27.61
N ALA A 178 -10.79 -10.58 28.47
CA ALA A 178 -10.09 -9.31 28.54
C ALA A 178 -9.24 -9.03 27.29
N THR A 179 -8.94 -10.05 26.49
CA THR A 179 -8.17 -9.92 25.26
C THR A 179 -9.02 -9.56 24.04
N VAL A 180 -10.34 -9.50 24.15
CA VAL A 180 -11.24 -9.30 23.00
C VAL A 180 -10.96 -7.97 22.29
N GLU A 181 -10.94 -6.86 23.00
CA GLU A 181 -10.71 -5.53 22.41
C GLU A 181 -9.33 -5.43 21.71
N PRO A 182 -8.19 -5.72 22.40
CA PRO A 182 -6.90 -5.62 21.74
C PRO A 182 -6.71 -6.66 20.62
N ALA A 183 -7.32 -7.83 20.71
CA ALA A 183 -7.28 -8.82 19.63
C ALA A 183 -8.06 -8.35 18.39
N LEU A 184 -9.19 -7.65 18.57
CA LEU A 184 -9.93 -7.03 17.46
C LEU A 184 -9.10 -5.96 16.75
N ASP A 185 -8.37 -5.11 17.47
CA ASP A 185 -7.47 -4.15 16.84
C ASP A 185 -6.38 -4.82 16.01
N LEU A 186 -5.77 -5.92 16.51
CA LEU A 186 -4.79 -6.70 15.74
C LEU A 186 -5.41 -7.37 14.49
N ILE A 187 -6.65 -7.84 14.57
CA ILE A 187 -7.37 -8.39 13.41
C ILE A 187 -7.62 -7.28 12.38
N LEU A 188 -8.05 -6.10 12.81
CA LEU A 188 -8.24 -4.95 11.94
C LEU A 188 -6.93 -4.56 11.23
N ILE A 189 -5.82 -4.47 11.97
CA ILE A 189 -4.50 -4.18 11.42
C ILE A 189 -4.11 -5.21 10.36
N SER A 190 -4.25 -6.52 10.66
CA SER A 190 -3.92 -7.57 9.70
C SER A 190 -4.74 -7.48 8.42
N ARG A 191 -6.03 -7.11 8.52
CA ARG A 191 -6.91 -6.87 7.36
C ARG A 191 -6.49 -5.66 6.55
N GLN A 192 -6.07 -4.56 7.20
CA GLN A 192 -5.60 -3.38 6.47
C GLN A 192 -4.29 -3.67 5.71
N ILE A 193 -3.35 -4.41 6.32
CA ILE A 193 -2.12 -4.84 5.65
C ILE A 193 -2.46 -5.72 4.43
N GLY A 194 -3.37 -6.70 4.56
CA GLY A 194 -3.80 -7.53 3.45
C GLY A 194 -4.46 -6.75 2.31
N ARG A 195 -5.12 -5.61 2.59
CA ARG A 195 -5.67 -4.71 1.56
C ARG A 195 -4.61 -3.84 0.89
N ALA A 196 -3.49 -3.57 1.57
CA ALA A 196 -2.41 -2.76 1.03
C ALA A 196 -1.58 -3.52 -0.03
N SER A 197 -1.78 -4.83 -0.21
CA SER A 197 -1.07 -5.65 -1.19
C SER A 197 -1.51 -5.44 -2.65
N CYS A 198 -2.48 -4.59 -2.91
CA CYS A 198 -2.95 -4.21 -4.27
C CYS A 198 -3.54 -5.34 -5.15
N ARG A 199 -3.95 -6.49 -4.57
CA ARG A 199 -4.46 -7.62 -5.38
C ARG A 199 -5.78 -7.36 -6.12
N GLU A 200 -6.68 -6.57 -5.53
CA GLU A 200 -8.06 -6.56 -6.02
C GLU A 200 -8.27 -5.77 -7.32
N ARG A 201 -7.23 -5.15 -7.91
CA ARG A 201 -7.41 -4.17 -8.99
C ARG A 201 -6.37 -4.13 -10.12
N VAL A 202 -5.41 -5.04 -10.17
CA VAL A 202 -4.45 -5.11 -11.30
C VAL A 202 -4.90 -6.08 -12.37
#